data_9d4f29f293deb01ee3cceb8cb0a6c9f3
#
_entry.id   9d4f29f293deb01ee3cceb8cb0a6c9f3
#
_cell.length_a   1.000
_cell.length_b   1.000
_cell.length_c   1.000
_cell.angle_alpha   90.00
_cell.angle_beta   90.00
_cell.angle_gamma   90.00
#
_symmetry.space_group_name_H-M   'P 1'
#
loop_
_entity.id
_entity.type
_entity.pdbx_description
1 polymer ?
#
loop_
_entity_poly.entity_id
_entity_poly.type
_entity_poly.pdbx_seq_one_letter_code
_entity_poly.pdbx_strand_id
1 'polypeptide(L)'
;MVKIDKTVGAEQLQEKKKLLHSVLENISMAMDRIEVTIERVRDRENMQRERERANLLRAISHDLRTPLSGIMGTSEILMDMTDKEDRRHELLQGIYQDADWLKSLVENILSLTRLQDGKIVIHKEMEAIEEVIGCAVAHVERSFPEREIQVEIPEEFRLVPMDAKLIEQVITNLLDNAVKHTRPQEAITVSANYTEDTLLVSVRDEGEGIAEADVSNLFKIFYTSKTRSADVKRGIGLGLTICETVVNAHGGTITGRNRTDRKGAEFLFTLPLTKGESEIV
;
A
#
# COMPACT_ATOMS: atom_id res chain seq x y z
N MET A 1 -36.05 1.41 83.68
CA MET A 1 -35.83 2.45 82.70
C MET A 1 -34.49 2.16 82.06
N VAL A 2 -34.43 1.42 80.98
CA VAL A 2 -33.17 1.06 80.30
C VAL A 2 -32.77 2.22 79.40
N LYS A 3 -31.68 2.90 79.73
CA LYS A 3 -31.04 3.93 78.85
C LYS A 3 -30.38 3.15 77.69
N ILE A 4 -31.00 3.16 76.53
CA ILE A 4 -30.33 2.70 75.26
C ILE A 4 -29.28 3.76 74.95
N ASP A 5 -28.02 3.38 75.00
CA ASP A 5 -26.91 4.23 74.68
C ASP A 5 -26.89 4.48 73.16
N LYS A 6 -27.25 5.70 72.73
CA LYS A 6 -27.31 6.14 71.36
C LYS A 6 -25.95 6.11 70.64
N THR A 7 -24.85 6.06 71.39
CA THR A 7 -23.48 6.06 70.80
C THR A 7 -23.09 4.73 70.21
N VAL A 8 -23.53 3.57 70.79
CA VAL A 8 -23.25 2.23 70.28
C VAL A 8 -23.91 2.00 68.94
N GLY A 9 -25.11 2.54 68.70
CA GLY A 9 -25.78 2.45 67.44
C GLY A 9 -25.11 3.26 66.31
N ALA A 10 -24.49 4.37 66.65
CA ALA A 10 -23.78 5.22 65.66
C ALA A 10 -22.44 4.63 65.22
N GLU A 11 -21.68 4.02 66.13
CA GLU A 11 -20.42 3.30 65.80
C GLU A 11 -20.66 2.08 64.91
N GLN A 12 -21.64 1.26 65.26
CA GLN A 12 -22.00 0.10 64.42
C GLN A 12 -22.49 0.50 63.04
N LEU A 13 -23.19 1.63 62.89
CA LEU A 13 -23.60 2.16 61.59
C LEU A 13 -22.39 2.64 60.77
N GLN A 14 -21.42 3.23 61.41
CA GLN A 14 -20.20 3.72 60.78
C GLN A 14 -19.28 2.56 60.34
N GLU A 15 -19.17 1.51 61.11
CA GLU A 15 -18.48 0.28 60.75
C GLU A 15 -19.14 -0.42 59.52
N LYS A 16 -20.46 -0.56 59.53
CA LYS A 16 -21.20 -1.11 58.40
C LYS A 16 -21.04 -0.29 57.12
N LYS A 17 -21.00 1.06 57.22
CA LYS A 17 -20.71 1.94 56.08
C LYS A 17 -19.31 1.73 55.51
N LYS A 18 -18.29 1.63 56.39
CA LYS A 18 -16.91 1.34 55.98
C LYS A 18 -16.78 -0.02 55.28
N LEU A 19 -17.44 -1.05 55.83
CA LEU A 19 -17.45 -2.37 55.23
C LEU A 19 -18.14 -2.37 53.85
N LEU A 20 -19.27 -1.68 53.72
CA LEU A 20 -19.99 -1.55 52.48
C LEU A 20 -19.14 -0.82 51.42
N HIS A 21 -18.46 0.25 51.81
CA HIS A 21 -17.57 1.01 50.93
C HIS A 21 -16.40 0.15 50.43
N SER A 22 -15.75 -0.60 51.31
CA SER A 22 -14.68 -1.53 50.96
C SER A 22 -15.15 -2.64 50.02
N VAL A 23 -16.36 -3.17 50.21
CA VAL A 23 -16.94 -4.20 49.31
C VAL A 23 -17.23 -3.59 47.96
N LEU A 24 -17.79 -2.38 47.88
CA LEU A 24 -18.06 -1.68 46.63
C LEU A 24 -16.77 -1.36 45.86
N GLU A 25 -15.72 -0.90 46.56
CA GLU A 25 -14.40 -0.68 45.93
C GLU A 25 -13.80 -1.99 45.35
N ASN A 26 -13.88 -3.07 46.13
CA ASN A 26 -13.39 -4.37 45.66
C ASN A 26 -14.18 -4.89 44.44
N ILE A 27 -15.51 -4.69 44.38
CA ILE A 27 -16.36 -5.04 43.25
C ILE A 27 -15.99 -4.19 42.03
N SER A 28 -15.81 -2.86 42.22
CA SER A 28 -15.39 -1.96 41.14
C SER A 28 -14.06 -2.40 40.55
N MET A 29 -13.03 -2.63 41.39
CA MET A 29 -11.73 -3.12 40.92
C MET A 29 -11.81 -4.50 40.24
N ALA A 30 -12.69 -5.38 40.69
CA ALA A 30 -12.89 -6.68 40.06
C ALA A 30 -13.55 -6.53 38.66
N MET A 31 -14.54 -5.63 38.54
CA MET A 31 -15.18 -5.31 37.25
C MET A 31 -14.20 -4.72 36.26
N ASP A 32 -13.38 -3.73 36.67
CA ASP A 32 -12.35 -3.11 35.84
C ASP A 32 -11.34 -4.16 35.33
N ARG A 33 -10.92 -5.09 36.20
CA ARG A 33 -10.03 -6.20 35.81
C ARG A 33 -10.67 -7.15 34.80
N ILE A 34 -11.96 -7.43 34.95
CA ILE A 34 -12.71 -8.30 34.01
C ILE A 34 -12.80 -7.60 32.65
N GLU A 35 -13.12 -6.30 32.62
CA GLU A 35 -13.24 -5.53 31.39
C GLU A 35 -11.91 -5.49 30.62
N VAL A 36 -10.81 -5.15 31.28
CA VAL A 36 -9.46 -5.17 30.69
C VAL A 36 -9.07 -6.57 30.21
N THR A 37 -9.49 -7.63 30.92
CA THR A 37 -9.20 -9.01 30.52
C THR A 37 -9.98 -9.40 29.27
N ILE A 38 -11.26 -9.02 29.17
CA ILE A 38 -12.12 -9.28 28.00
C ILE A 38 -11.53 -8.54 26.77
N GLU A 39 -11.12 -7.29 26.94
CA GLU A 39 -10.50 -6.49 25.87
C GLU A 39 -9.21 -7.15 25.37
N ARG A 40 -8.33 -7.56 26.27
CA ARG A 40 -7.09 -8.27 25.91
C ARG A 40 -7.34 -9.61 25.21
N VAL A 41 -8.39 -10.34 25.58
CA VAL A 41 -8.75 -11.61 24.90
C VAL A 41 -9.23 -11.31 23.49
N ARG A 42 -10.09 -10.31 23.30
CA ARG A 42 -10.56 -9.88 21.98
C ARG A 42 -9.41 -9.45 21.06
N ASP A 43 -8.50 -8.64 21.59
CA ASP A 43 -7.33 -8.18 20.85
C ASP A 43 -6.44 -9.34 20.41
N ARG A 44 -6.22 -10.32 21.31
CA ARG A 44 -5.47 -11.54 20.97
C ARG A 44 -6.13 -12.37 19.88
N GLU A 45 -7.45 -12.57 19.98
CA GLU A 45 -8.20 -13.31 18.96
C GLU A 45 -8.16 -12.60 17.60
N ASN A 46 -8.32 -11.27 17.58
CA ASN A 46 -8.22 -10.48 16.37
C ASN A 46 -6.82 -10.56 15.76
N MET A 47 -5.77 -10.38 16.55
CA MET A 47 -4.39 -10.51 16.09
C MET A 47 -4.08 -11.92 15.58
N GLN A 48 -4.64 -12.96 16.19
CA GLN A 48 -4.43 -14.33 15.74
C GLN A 48 -5.11 -14.57 14.39
N ARG A 49 -6.36 -14.14 14.23
CA ARG A 49 -7.09 -14.23 12.95
C ARG A 49 -6.37 -13.50 11.81
N GLU A 50 -5.87 -12.30 12.08
CA GLU A 50 -5.09 -11.53 11.10
C GLU A 50 -3.78 -12.24 10.73
N ARG A 51 -3.08 -12.83 11.70
CA ARG A 51 -1.87 -13.63 11.43
C ARG A 51 -2.16 -14.87 10.58
N GLU A 52 -3.23 -15.59 10.89
CA GLU A 52 -3.64 -16.78 10.13
C GLU A 52 -4.00 -16.39 8.69
N ARG A 53 -4.75 -15.29 8.52
CA ARG A 53 -5.10 -14.72 7.20
C ARG A 53 -3.86 -14.32 6.41
N ALA A 54 -2.91 -13.61 7.03
CA ALA A 54 -1.66 -13.21 6.40
C ALA A 54 -0.80 -14.41 5.99
N ASN A 55 -0.70 -15.44 6.84
CA ASN A 55 0.05 -16.65 6.53
C ASN A 55 -0.59 -17.43 5.38
N LEU A 56 -1.92 -17.55 5.36
CA LEU A 56 -2.66 -18.20 4.27
C LEU A 56 -2.44 -17.48 2.95
N LEU A 57 -2.56 -16.13 2.92
CA LEU A 57 -2.34 -15.34 1.72
C LEU A 57 -0.89 -15.44 1.23
N ARG A 58 0.08 -15.50 2.14
CA ARG A 58 1.50 -15.70 1.78
C ARG A 58 1.75 -17.07 1.13
N ALA A 59 1.16 -18.13 1.69
CA ALA A 59 1.24 -19.48 1.12
C ALA A 59 0.60 -19.54 -0.27
N ILE A 60 -0.64 -19.06 -0.42
CA ILE A 60 -1.37 -19.01 -1.70
C ILE A 60 -0.55 -18.24 -2.75
N SER A 61 0.05 -17.12 -2.38
CA SER A 61 0.81 -16.31 -3.33
C SER A 61 2.09 -16.99 -3.81
N HIS A 62 2.79 -17.70 -2.91
CA HIS A 62 3.94 -18.51 -3.30
C HIS A 62 3.52 -19.60 -4.30
N ASP A 63 2.42 -20.28 -4.00
CA ASP A 63 1.91 -21.38 -4.81
C ASP A 63 1.31 -20.93 -6.16
N LEU A 64 0.86 -19.69 -6.25
CA LEU A 64 0.40 -19.07 -7.51
C LEU A 64 1.55 -18.52 -8.36
N ARG A 65 2.61 -17.98 -7.74
CA ARG A 65 3.75 -17.40 -8.48
C ARG A 65 4.43 -18.45 -9.37
N THR A 66 4.61 -19.68 -8.88
CA THR A 66 5.32 -20.74 -9.62
C THR A 66 4.62 -21.12 -10.92
N PRO A 67 3.31 -21.48 -10.95
CA PRO A 67 2.61 -21.80 -12.19
C PRO A 67 2.51 -20.58 -13.14
N LEU A 68 2.31 -19.37 -12.61
CA LEU A 68 2.25 -18.16 -13.42
C LEU A 68 3.58 -17.87 -14.13
N SER A 69 4.70 -18.01 -13.42
CA SER A 69 6.03 -17.89 -14.05
C SER A 69 6.27 -18.97 -15.11
N GLY A 70 5.74 -20.18 -14.90
CA GLY A 70 5.78 -21.25 -15.92
C GLY A 70 4.97 -20.91 -17.16
N ILE A 71 3.75 -20.39 -17.00
CA ILE A 71 2.89 -19.96 -18.13
C ILE A 71 3.57 -18.83 -18.90
N MET A 72 4.10 -17.81 -18.19
CA MET A 72 4.81 -16.69 -18.83
C MET A 72 6.02 -17.18 -19.63
N GLY A 73 6.90 -17.97 -19.02
CA GLY A 73 8.10 -18.48 -19.70
C GLY A 73 7.78 -19.38 -20.91
N THR A 74 6.74 -20.22 -20.79
CA THR A 74 6.31 -21.04 -21.93
C THR A 74 5.71 -20.19 -23.06
N SER A 75 4.91 -19.17 -22.71
CA SER A 75 4.34 -18.26 -23.71
C SER A 75 5.44 -17.47 -24.42
N GLU A 76 6.46 -17.01 -23.69
CA GLU A 76 7.61 -16.27 -24.24
C GLU A 76 8.41 -17.15 -25.22
N ILE A 77 8.74 -18.38 -24.86
CA ILE A 77 9.41 -19.33 -25.74
C ILE A 77 8.60 -19.60 -27.03
N LEU A 78 7.28 -19.77 -26.89
CA LEU A 78 6.42 -20.01 -28.03
C LEU A 78 6.25 -18.77 -28.93
N MET A 79 6.24 -17.56 -28.36
CA MET A 79 6.28 -16.30 -29.11
C MET A 79 7.57 -16.18 -29.94
N ASP A 80 8.72 -16.52 -29.36
CA ASP A 80 10.01 -16.49 -30.06
C ASP A 80 10.08 -17.52 -31.22
N MET A 81 9.32 -18.61 -31.10
CA MET A 81 9.23 -19.66 -32.11
C MET A 81 8.14 -19.40 -33.19
N THR A 82 7.38 -18.31 -33.03
CA THR A 82 6.22 -18.00 -33.88
C THR A 82 6.44 -16.68 -34.60
N ASP A 83 6.17 -16.63 -35.91
CA ASP A 83 6.24 -15.40 -36.70
C ASP A 83 5.29 -14.35 -36.13
N LYS A 84 5.76 -13.08 -36.05
CA LYS A 84 4.98 -11.96 -35.51
C LYS A 84 3.66 -11.69 -36.24
N GLU A 85 3.57 -12.10 -37.53
CA GLU A 85 2.37 -11.97 -38.36
C GLU A 85 1.39 -13.13 -38.14
N ASP A 86 1.79 -14.20 -37.43
CA ASP A 86 0.93 -15.33 -37.13
C ASP A 86 -0.06 -14.98 -36.02
N ARG A 87 -1.35 -15.24 -36.23
CA ARG A 87 -2.41 -15.06 -35.23
C ARG A 87 -2.09 -15.75 -33.90
N ARG A 88 -1.30 -16.82 -33.91
CA ARG A 88 -0.85 -17.52 -32.69
C ARG A 88 0.04 -16.64 -31.84
N HIS A 89 0.86 -15.77 -32.44
CA HIS A 89 1.71 -14.83 -31.70
C HIS A 89 0.86 -13.85 -30.88
N GLU A 90 -0.20 -13.31 -31.46
CA GLU A 90 -1.15 -12.42 -30.73
C GLU A 90 -1.85 -13.14 -29.56
N LEU A 91 -2.27 -14.41 -29.76
CA LEU A 91 -2.88 -15.21 -28.70
C LEU A 91 -1.88 -15.52 -27.57
N LEU A 92 -0.64 -15.84 -27.89
CA LEU A 92 0.42 -16.08 -26.90
C LEU A 92 0.77 -14.81 -26.12
N GLN A 93 0.79 -13.67 -26.79
CA GLN A 93 0.96 -12.37 -26.13
C GLN A 93 -0.18 -12.08 -25.17
N GLY A 94 -1.42 -12.41 -25.53
CA GLY A 94 -2.57 -12.30 -24.62
C GLY A 94 -2.41 -13.19 -23.37
N ILE A 95 -2.00 -14.45 -23.56
CA ILE A 95 -1.76 -15.37 -22.42
C ILE A 95 -0.64 -14.86 -21.52
N TYR A 96 0.44 -14.35 -22.09
CA TYR A 96 1.56 -13.76 -21.33
C TYR A 96 1.08 -12.57 -20.49
N GLN A 97 0.34 -11.65 -21.12
CA GLN A 97 -0.20 -10.47 -20.44
C GLN A 97 -1.16 -10.81 -19.31
N ASP A 98 -2.03 -11.82 -19.51
CA ASP A 98 -2.96 -12.27 -18.46
C ASP A 98 -2.22 -12.92 -17.28
N ALA A 99 -1.18 -13.71 -17.57
CA ALA A 99 -0.36 -14.33 -16.52
C ALA A 99 0.46 -13.28 -15.73
N ASP A 100 1.03 -12.28 -16.38
CA ASP A 100 1.76 -11.18 -15.77
C ASP A 100 0.83 -10.30 -14.91
N TRP A 101 -0.36 -10.02 -15.41
CA TRP A 101 -1.40 -9.34 -14.64
C TRP A 101 -1.80 -10.10 -13.37
N LEU A 102 -2.03 -11.43 -13.47
CA LEU A 102 -2.33 -12.28 -12.30
C LEU A 102 -1.18 -12.32 -11.31
N LYS A 103 0.07 -12.38 -11.77
CA LYS A 103 1.26 -12.31 -10.93
C LYS A 103 1.31 -11.00 -10.16
N SER A 104 1.13 -9.88 -10.85
CA SER A 104 1.09 -8.55 -10.24
C SER A 104 -0.04 -8.41 -9.21
N LEU A 105 -1.22 -9.00 -9.50
CA LEU A 105 -2.34 -9.06 -8.56
C LEU A 105 -1.97 -9.77 -7.26
N VAL A 106 -1.39 -10.96 -7.37
CA VAL A 106 -0.96 -11.80 -6.24
C VAL A 106 0.09 -11.05 -5.40
N GLU A 107 1.05 -10.39 -6.03
CA GLU A 107 2.08 -9.59 -5.35
C GLU A 107 1.48 -8.37 -4.64
N ASN A 108 0.51 -7.71 -5.25
CA ASN A 108 -0.21 -6.59 -4.66
C ASN A 108 -1.03 -7.01 -3.42
N ILE A 109 -1.72 -8.17 -3.46
CA ILE A 109 -2.45 -8.71 -2.30
C ILE A 109 -1.48 -9.05 -1.16
N LEU A 110 -0.30 -9.63 -1.48
CA LEU A 110 0.75 -9.90 -0.48
C LEU A 110 1.30 -8.64 0.17
N SER A 111 1.59 -7.64 -0.64
CA SER A 111 2.07 -6.34 -0.17
C SER A 111 1.04 -5.71 0.78
N LEU A 112 -0.24 -5.72 0.41
CA LEU A 112 -1.33 -5.21 1.24
C LEU A 112 -1.44 -5.96 2.58
N THR A 113 -1.31 -7.28 2.59
CA THR A 113 -1.38 -8.10 3.82
C THR A 113 -0.21 -7.83 4.77
N ARG A 114 0.99 -7.66 4.23
CA ARG A 114 2.18 -7.27 5.02
C ARG A 114 2.01 -5.88 5.64
N LEU A 115 1.33 -4.99 4.92
CA LEU A 115 1.02 -3.63 5.33
C LEU A 115 0.03 -3.57 6.51
N GLN A 116 -1.05 -4.35 6.45
CA GLN A 116 -2.07 -4.40 7.50
C GLN A 116 -1.56 -4.99 8.82
N ASP A 117 -0.55 -5.88 8.75
CA ASP A 117 0.08 -6.46 9.94
C ASP A 117 1.03 -5.49 10.68
N GLY A 118 1.23 -4.27 10.20
CA GLY A 118 2.21 -3.32 10.77
C GLY A 118 3.67 -3.83 10.68
N LYS A 119 3.94 -4.83 9.84
CA LYS A 119 5.21 -5.57 9.77
C LYS A 119 6.00 -5.34 8.50
N ILE A 120 5.81 -4.20 7.85
CA ILE A 120 6.81 -3.84 6.84
C ILE A 120 8.10 -3.48 7.57
N VAL A 121 9.00 -4.41 7.61
CA VAL A 121 10.39 -4.09 7.89
C VAL A 121 10.94 -3.47 6.60
N ILE A 122 11.00 -2.14 6.56
CA ILE A 122 11.62 -1.41 5.45
C ILE A 122 13.11 -1.47 5.66
N HIS A 123 13.81 -2.03 4.71
CA HIS A 123 15.26 -2.04 4.69
C HIS A 123 15.76 -0.81 3.93
N LYS A 124 15.83 0.35 4.62
CA LYS A 124 16.35 1.56 4.03
C LYS A 124 17.86 1.49 3.90
N GLU A 125 18.34 1.49 2.66
CA GLU A 125 19.73 1.69 2.29
C GLU A 125 19.90 3.04 1.59
N MET A 126 21.11 3.53 1.47
CA MET A 126 21.40 4.77 0.75
C MET A 126 21.47 4.45 -0.74
N GLU A 127 20.41 4.80 -1.47
CA GLU A 127 20.20 4.42 -2.86
C GLU A 127 20.07 5.63 -3.78
N ALA A 128 20.42 5.47 -5.04
CA ALA A 128 20.27 6.47 -6.08
C ALA A 128 18.88 6.37 -6.71
N ILE A 129 18.08 7.43 -6.66
CA ILE A 129 16.73 7.43 -7.24
C ILE A 129 16.76 7.25 -8.77
N GLU A 130 17.82 7.69 -9.42
CA GLU A 130 18.04 7.56 -10.86
C GLU A 130 18.03 6.08 -11.30
N GLU A 131 18.70 5.21 -10.53
CA GLU A 131 18.75 3.77 -10.80
C GLU A 131 17.37 3.15 -10.61
N VAL A 132 16.68 3.53 -9.55
CA VAL A 132 15.33 3.02 -9.24
C VAL A 132 14.32 3.44 -10.32
N ILE A 133 14.35 4.69 -10.78
CA ILE A 133 13.53 5.17 -11.89
C ILE A 133 13.89 4.41 -13.17
N GLY A 134 15.18 4.25 -13.47
CA GLY A 134 15.65 3.54 -14.66
C GLY A 134 15.15 2.08 -14.69
N CYS A 135 15.19 1.35 -13.58
CA CYS A 135 14.64 -0.01 -13.46
C CYS A 135 13.13 -0.05 -13.71
N ALA A 136 12.37 0.87 -13.10
CA ALA A 136 10.92 0.93 -13.24
C ALA A 136 10.51 1.28 -14.70
N VAL A 137 11.17 2.24 -15.33
CA VAL A 137 10.95 2.61 -16.74
C VAL A 137 11.25 1.44 -17.66
N ALA A 138 12.42 0.80 -17.52
CA ALA A 138 12.79 -0.35 -18.35
C ALA A 138 11.81 -1.53 -18.17
N HIS A 139 11.22 -1.72 -16.99
CA HIS A 139 10.19 -2.72 -16.75
C HIS A 139 8.92 -2.42 -17.55
N VAL A 140 8.44 -1.19 -17.52
CA VAL A 140 7.21 -0.79 -18.22
C VAL A 140 7.40 -0.76 -19.73
N GLU A 141 8.53 -0.26 -20.26
CA GLU A 141 8.84 -0.24 -21.68
C GLU A 141 8.96 -1.66 -22.29
N ARG A 142 9.45 -2.62 -21.50
CA ARG A 142 9.46 -4.04 -21.93
C ARG A 142 8.05 -4.60 -22.09
N SER A 143 7.12 -4.20 -21.22
CA SER A 143 5.72 -4.64 -21.26
C SER A 143 4.90 -3.88 -22.32
N PHE A 144 5.30 -2.66 -22.65
CA PHE A 144 4.64 -1.76 -23.59
C PHE A 144 5.66 -1.10 -24.54
N PRO A 145 6.24 -1.85 -25.50
CA PRO A 145 7.33 -1.37 -26.37
C PRO A 145 6.99 -0.15 -27.24
N GLU A 146 5.69 0.12 -27.44
CA GLU A 146 5.20 1.27 -28.18
C GLU A 146 5.14 2.56 -27.34
N ARG A 147 5.48 2.46 -26.05
CA ARG A 147 5.45 3.60 -25.12
C ARG A 147 6.84 4.16 -24.90
N GLU A 148 6.96 5.45 -25.11
CA GLU A 148 8.15 6.21 -24.76
C GLU A 148 7.88 6.97 -23.44
N ILE A 149 8.71 6.74 -22.42
CA ILE A 149 8.60 7.37 -21.13
C ILE A 149 9.73 8.39 -21.03
N GLN A 150 9.36 9.67 -20.88
CA GLN A 150 10.33 10.75 -20.67
C GLN A 150 10.80 10.76 -19.24
N VAL A 151 12.12 10.85 -19.04
CA VAL A 151 12.75 10.85 -17.72
C VAL A 151 13.45 12.19 -17.50
N GLU A 152 13.03 12.92 -16.47
CA GLU A 152 13.59 14.23 -16.07
C GLU A 152 14.24 14.09 -14.70
N ILE A 153 15.55 14.00 -14.65
CA ILE A 153 16.34 13.82 -13.42
C ILE A 153 17.24 15.04 -13.23
N PRO A 154 17.40 15.57 -12.00
CA PRO A 154 18.30 16.67 -11.73
C PRO A 154 19.76 16.25 -11.96
N GLU A 155 20.62 17.21 -12.34
CA GLU A 155 22.07 16.96 -12.51
C GLU A 155 22.76 16.64 -11.16
N GLU A 156 22.15 17.06 -10.05
CA GLU A 156 22.70 16.83 -8.71
C GLU A 156 22.42 15.41 -8.26
N PHE A 157 23.48 14.62 -8.06
CA PHE A 157 23.41 13.26 -7.53
C PHE A 157 23.34 13.26 -6.00
N ARG A 158 22.29 12.62 -5.43
CA ARG A 158 22.14 12.43 -3.99
C ARG A 158 21.68 11.00 -3.68
N LEU A 159 22.31 10.39 -2.70
CA LEU A 159 21.80 9.14 -2.14
C LEU A 159 20.65 9.41 -1.15
N VAL A 160 19.60 8.62 -1.24
CA VAL A 160 18.36 8.76 -0.46
C VAL A 160 18.11 7.51 0.34
N PRO A 161 17.77 7.58 1.65
CA PRO A 161 17.49 6.40 2.46
C PRO A 161 16.15 5.79 2.05
N MET A 162 16.15 4.71 1.27
CA MET A 162 14.96 4.03 0.79
C MET A 162 15.16 2.53 0.65
N ASP A 163 14.06 1.78 0.62
CA ASP A 163 14.03 0.41 0.12
C ASP A 163 13.79 0.47 -1.39
N ALA A 164 14.86 0.29 -2.17
CA ALA A 164 14.86 0.45 -3.61
C ALA A 164 13.76 -0.39 -4.30
N LYS A 165 13.55 -1.64 -3.84
CA LYS A 165 12.56 -2.55 -4.43
C LYS A 165 11.13 -2.07 -4.20
N LEU A 166 10.84 -1.54 -3.01
CA LEU A 166 9.52 -1.02 -2.70
C LEU A 166 9.24 0.29 -3.44
N ILE A 167 10.24 1.17 -3.57
CA ILE A 167 10.09 2.42 -4.33
C ILE A 167 10.02 2.14 -5.85
N GLU A 168 10.78 1.20 -6.39
CA GLU A 168 10.62 0.71 -7.76
C GLU A 168 9.18 0.24 -8.01
N GLN A 169 8.59 -0.54 -7.09
CA GLN A 169 7.20 -0.97 -7.17
C GLN A 169 6.22 0.23 -7.18
N VAL A 170 6.47 1.26 -6.37
CA VAL A 170 5.65 2.49 -6.38
C VAL A 170 5.69 3.14 -7.75
N ILE A 171 6.89 3.38 -8.31
CA ILE A 171 7.07 4.05 -9.60
C ILE A 171 6.45 3.21 -10.72
N THR A 172 6.67 1.91 -10.73
CA THR A 172 6.06 0.98 -11.71
C THR A 172 4.54 1.03 -11.66
N ASN A 173 3.93 0.99 -10.47
CA ASN A 173 2.48 1.10 -10.32
C ASN A 173 1.92 2.44 -10.85
N LEU A 174 2.65 3.54 -10.62
CA LEU A 174 2.24 4.86 -11.13
C LEU A 174 2.40 4.96 -12.64
N LEU A 175 3.47 4.41 -13.21
CA LEU A 175 3.69 4.34 -14.66
C LEU A 175 2.66 3.44 -15.35
N ASP A 176 2.37 2.26 -14.79
CA ASP A 176 1.31 1.38 -15.28
C ASP A 176 -0.06 2.05 -15.26
N ASN A 177 -0.33 2.84 -14.23
CA ASN A 177 -1.54 3.63 -14.16
C ASN A 177 -1.59 4.68 -15.28
N ALA A 178 -0.50 5.41 -15.52
CA ALA A 178 -0.37 6.37 -16.60
C ALA A 178 -0.56 5.71 -17.99
N VAL A 179 0.06 4.56 -18.23
CA VAL A 179 -0.11 3.77 -19.48
C VAL A 179 -1.57 3.38 -19.70
N LYS A 180 -2.28 2.94 -18.68
CA LYS A 180 -3.69 2.53 -18.74
C LYS A 180 -4.64 3.70 -19.04
N HIS A 181 -4.24 4.91 -18.65
CA HIS A 181 -5.08 6.10 -18.73
C HIS A 181 -4.69 7.06 -19.87
N THR A 182 -3.71 6.69 -20.71
CA THR A 182 -3.24 7.45 -21.87
C THR A 182 -3.31 6.63 -23.15
N ARG A 183 -3.39 7.31 -24.29
CA ARG A 183 -3.25 6.72 -25.62
C ARG A 183 -1.76 6.55 -25.94
N PRO A 184 -1.38 5.66 -26.89
CA PRO A 184 0.03 5.44 -27.24
C PRO A 184 0.82 6.71 -27.61
N GLN A 185 0.17 7.72 -28.15
CA GLN A 185 0.79 8.98 -28.60
C GLN A 185 0.88 10.06 -27.51
N GLU A 186 0.20 9.85 -26.37
CA GLU A 186 0.19 10.79 -25.26
C GLU A 186 1.42 10.55 -24.37
N ALA A 187 2.15 11.62 -24.05
CA ALA A 187 3.40 11.52 -23.32
C ALA A 187 3.18 11.12 -21.84
N ILE A 188 4.10 10.32 -21.35
CA ILE A 188 4.25 10.03 -19.92
C ILE A 188 5.63 10.52 -19.48
N THR A 189 5.68 11.29 -18.40
CA THR A 189 6.93 11.84 -17.88
C THR A 189 7.10 11.40 -16.43
N VAL A 190 8.25 10.84 -16.09
CA VAL A 190 8.67 10.64 -14.69
C VAL A 190 9.76 11.65 -14.37
N SER A 191 9.65 12.34 -13.25
CA SER A 191 10.66 13.33 -12.84
C SER A 191 11.01 13.16 -11.37
N ALA A 192 12.27 13.46 -11.04
CA ALA A 192 12.77 13.58 -9.69
C ALA A 192 13.33 14.99 -9.46
N ASN A 193 13.10 15.53 -8.27
CA ASN A 193 13.67 16.81 -7.85
C ASN A 193 13.98 16.77 -6.36
N TYR A 194 15.04 17.50 -5.96
CA TYR A 194 15.42 17.61 -4.55
C TYR A 194 14.99 18.96 -4.00
N THR A 195 14.46 18.94 -2.79
CA THR A 195 14.38 20.13 -1.93
C THR A 195 15.48 20.03 -0.87
N GLU A 196 15.47 20.93 0.11
CA GLU A 196 16.44 20.91 1.22
C GLU A 196 16.37 19.60 2.00
N ASP A 197 15.16 19.11 2.32
CA ASP A 197 14.94 17.97 3.22
C ASP A 197 14.26 16.77 2.57
N THR A 198 13.78 16.89 1.34
CA THR A 198 12.99 15.83 0.69
C THR A 198 13.36 15.62 -0.77
N LEU A 199 13.27 14.38 -1.22
CA LEU A 199 13.17 14.02 -2.62
C LEU A 199 11.70 14.07 -3.04
N LEU A 200 11.39 14.70 -4.17
CA LEU A 200 10.09 14.69 -4.82
C LEU A 200 10.20 13.85 -6.10
N VAL A 201 9.30 12.89 -6.25
CA VAL A 201 9.18 12.11 -7.49
C VAL A 201 7.77 12.29 -8.03
N SER A 202 7.64 12.65 -9.30
CA SER A 202 6.33 12.79 -9.95
C SER A 202 6.23 11.93 -11.19
N VAL A 203 5.03 11.34 -11.41
CA VAL A 203 4.64 10.72 -12.67
C VAL A 203 3.48 11.55 -13.24
N ARG A 204 3.68 12.07 -14.44
CA ARG A 204 2.73 12.93 -15.15
C ARG A 204 2.30 12.27 -16.44
N ASP A 205 1.03 12.31 -16.72
CA ASP A 205 0.45 11.84 -17.99
C ASP A 205 -0.27 12.97 -18.73
N GLU A 206 -0.60 12.72 -20.00
CA GLU A 206 -1.39 13.63 -20.85
C GLU A 206 -2.79 13.05 -21.16
N GLY A 207 -3.25 12.11 -20.35
CA GLY A 207 -4.54 11.45 -20.49
C GLY A 207 -5.74 12.33 -20.15
N GLU A 208 -6.86 11.70 -19.81
CA GLU A 208 -8.10 12.42 -19.52
C GLU A 208 -8.09 13.15 -18.18
N GLY A 209 -7.14 12.81 -17.30
CA GLY A 209 -7.08 13.30 -15.94
C GLY A 209 -7.99 12.51 -14.98
N ILE A 210 -8.20 13.06 -13.79
CA ILE A 210 -8.94 12.48 -12.68
C ILE A 210 -10.26 13.23 -12.53
N ALA A 211 -11.39 12.52 -12.46
CA ALA A 211 -12.67 13.15 -12.17
C ALA A 211 -12.66 13.75 -10.74
N GLU A 212 -13.24 14.92 -10.56
CA GLU A 212 -13.21 15.64 -9.28
C GLU A 212 -13.80 14.81 -8.12
N ALA A 213 -14.84 14.01 -8.40
CA ALA A 213 -15.45 13.10 -7.42
C ALA A 213 -14.55 11.93 -7.02
N ASP A 214 -13.55 11.61 -7.84
CA ASP A 214 -12.66 10.47 -7.63
C ASP A 214 -11.39 10.84 -6.85
N VAL A 215 -10.98 12.10 -6.85
CA VAL A 215 -9.73 12.58 -6.23
C VAL A 215 -9.61 12.15 -4.75
N SER A 216 -10.68 12.30 -3.97
CA SER A 216 -10.71 11.93 -2.55
C SER A 216 -10.73 10.42 -2.29
N ASN A 217 -10.89 9.60 -3.32
CA ASN A 217 -11.03 8.15 -3.22
C ASN A 217 -9.88 7.37 -3.90
N LEU A 218 -8.94 8.06 -4.54
CA LEU A 218 -7.87 7.46 -5.37
C LEU A 218 -7.07 6.36 -4.65
N PHE A 219 -6.80 6.56 -3.36
CA PHE A 219 -5.98 5.66 -2.54
C PHE A 219 -6.80 4.67 -1.71
N LYS A 220 -8.16 4.68 -1.85
CA LYS A 220 -9.00 3.71 -1.14
C LYS A 220 -8.87 2.32 -1.76
N ILE A 221 -8.83 1.32 -0.89
CA ILE A 221 -8.74 -0.11 -1.26
C ILE A 221 -9.92 -0.49 -2.18
N PHE A 222 -9.61 -1.17 -3.29
CA PHE A 222 -10.58 -1.60 -4.31
C PHE A 222 -11.33 -0.47 -5.02
N TYR A 223 -10.86 0.76 -4.92
CA TYR A 223 -11.48 1.86 -5.63
C TYR A 223 -11.07 1.84 -7.12
N THR A 224 -12.07 1.84 -7.98
CA THR A 224 -11.92 1.98 -9.44
C THR A 224 -12.95 2.98 -9.92
N SER A 225 -12.56 3.93 -10.78
CA SER A 225 -13.49 4.90 -11.36
C SER A 225 -14.58 4.21 -12.19
N LYS A 226 -15.84 4.59 -11.96
CA LYS A 226 -17.02 4.01 -12.64
C LYS A 226 -17.23 4.56 -14.05
N THR A 227 -16.47 5.56 -14.46
CA THR A 227 -16.78 6.40 -15.63
C THR A 227 -16.28 5.83 -16.96
N ARG A 228 -15.73 4.61 -17.01
CA ARG A 228 -15.15 4.07 -18.24
C ARG A 228 -15.81 2.79 -18.72
N SER A 229 -15.99 2.74 -20.06
CA SER A 229 -16.48 1.62 -20.85
C SER A 229 -15.68 0.33 -20.62
N ALA A 230 -16.33 -0.82 -20.82
CA ALA A 230 -15.92 -2.18 -20.48
C ALA A 230 -14.60 -2.68 -21.11
N ASP A 231 -13.93 -1.90 -21.97
CA ASP A 231 -12.76 -2.30 -22.76
C ASP A 231 -11.40 -1.89 -22.16
N VAL A 232 -11.36 -1.12 -21.07
CA VAL A 232 -10.08 -0.80 -20.41
C VAL A 232 -9.75 -1.88 -19.40
N LYS A 233 -8.59 -2.53 -19.56
CA LYS A 233 -8.01 -3.55 -18.67
C LYS A 233 -8.25 -3.16 -17.20
N ARG A 234 -9.16 -3.87 -16.53
CA ARG A 234 -9.64 -3.57 -15.17
C ARG A 234 -8.49 -3.63 -14.17
N GLY A 235 -8.09 -2.49 -13.65
CA GLY A 235 -7.31 -2.44 -12.42
C GLY A 235 -8.18 -2.84 -11.23
N ILE A 236 -7.62 -3.56 -10.26
CA ILE A 236 -8.35 -4.03 -9.06
C ILE A 236 -8.46 -2.93 -8.01
N GLY A 237 -7.87 -1.74 -8.26
CA GLY A 237 -7.88 -0.65 -7.30
C GLY A 237 -6.96 -0.87 -6.08
N LEU A 238 -5.90 -1.68 -6.24
CA LEU A 238 -4.92 -1.93 -5.18
C LEU A 238 -3.61 -1.17 -5.38
N GLY A 239 -3.23 -0.86 -6.62
CA GLY A 239 -1.92 -0.27 -6.93
C GLY A 239 -1.66 1.06 -6.21
N LEU A 240 -2.61 2.00 -6.26
CA LEU A 240 -2.46 3.30 -5.60
C LEU A 240 -2.47 3.20 -4.07
N THR A 241 -3.27 2.30 -3.50
CA THR A 241 -3.26 2.03 -2.04
C THR A 241 -1.90 1.50 -1.59
N ILE A 242 -1.26 0.64 -2.39
CA ILE A 242 0.09 0.14 -2.10
C ILE A 242 1.10 1.27 -2.19
N CYS A 243 1.00 2.13 -3.21
CA CYS A 243 1.86 3.31 -3.33
C CYS A 243 1.78 4.18 -2.07
N GLU A 244 0.56 4.53 -1.63
CA GLU A 244 0.35 5.33 -0.42
C GLU A 244 0.97 4.67 0.81
N THR A 245 0.75 3.37 0.98
CA THR A 245 1.26 2.68 2.16
C THR A 245 2.77 2.54 2.17
N VAL A 246 3.39 2.24 1.03
CA VAL A 246 4.86 2.16 0.91
C VAL A 246 5.49 3.52 1.16
N VAL A 247 4.96 4.58 0.55
CA VAL A 247 5.46 5.95 0.72
C VAL A 247 5.32 6.42 2.17
N ASN A 248 4.15 6.21 2.79
CA ASN A 248 3.93 6.57 4.20
C ASN A 248 4.87 5.79 5.13
N ALA A 249 5.12 4.52 4.87
CA ALA A 249 6.06 3.70 5.64
C ALA A 249 7.52 4.18 5.49
N HIS A 250 7.84 4.86 4.39
CA HIS A 250 9.13 5.55 4.21
C HIS A 250 9.18 6.93 4.93
N GLY A 251 8.06 7.39 5.50
CA GLY A 251 7.94 8.72 6.14
C GLY A 251 7.66 9.83 5.12
N GLY A 252 7.26 9.48 3.90
CA GLY A 252 6.87 10.38 2.84
C GLY A 252 5.36 10.60 2.76
N THR A 253 4.93 11.31 1.73
CA THR A 253 3.52 11.54 1.38
C THR A 253 3.31 11.33 -0.11
N ILE A 254 2.11 10.91 -0.52
CA ILE A 254 1.72 10.77 -1.93
C ILE A 254 0.41 11.49 -2.19
N THR A 255 0.31 12.15 -3.34
CA THR A 255 -0.90 12.85 -3.79
C THR A 255 -1.14 12.60 -5.27
N GLY A 256 -2.43 12.63 -5.67
CA GLY A 256 -2.84 12.60 -7.07
C GLY A 256 -3.71 13.82 -7.37
N ARG A 257 -3.44 14.50 -8.50
CA ARG A 257 -4.18 15.68 -8.94
C ARG A 257 -4.23 15.80 -10.45
N ASN A 258 -5.12 16.62 -10.95
CA ASN A 258 -5.07 17.04 -12.34
C ASN A 258 -3.94 18.04 -12.57
N ARG A 259 -3.30 17.95 -13.71
CA ARG A 259 -2.28 18.89 -14.13
C ARG A 259 -2.88 20.28 -14.31
N THR A 260 -2.09 21.32 -14.02
CA THR A 260 -2.49 22.73 -14.16
C THR A 260 -2.00 23.37 -15.45
N ASP A 261 -0.96 22.79 -16.07
CA ASP A 261 -0.31 23.27 -17.29
C ASP A 261 -0.96 22.75 -18.56
N ARG A 262 -1.54 21.54 -18.50
CA ARG A 262 -2.19 20.88 -19.64
C ARG A 262 -3.16 19.79 -19.13
N LYS A 263 -3.85 19.12 -20.06
CA LYS A 263 -4.71 17.98 -19.72
C LYS A 263 -3.86 16.81 -19.21
N GLY A 264 -4.38 16.05 -18.22
CA GLY A 264 -3.74 14.87 -17.67
C GLY A 264 -3.74 14.84 -16.15
N ALA A 265 -3.17 13.77 -15.60
CA ALA A 265 -2.98 13.60 -14.17
C ALA A 265 -1.50 13.73 -13.77
N GLU A 266 -1.29 14.06 -12.52
CA GLU A 266 0.01 14.05 -11.86
C GLU A 266 -0.11 13.33 -10.53
N PHE A 267 0.73 12.31 -10.34
CA PHE A 267 0.95 11.65 -9.06
C PHE A 267 2.31 12.07 -8.54
N LEU A 268 2.34 12.66 -7.36
CA LEU A 268 3.55 13.16 -6.71
C LEU A 268 3.74 12.46 -5.38
N PHE A 269 4.94 11.93 -5.13
CA PHE A 269 5.29 11.45 -3.81
C PHE A 269 6.61 12.06 -3.31
N THR A 270 6.79 12.06 -2.00
CA THR A 270 7.97 12.59 -1.33
C THR A 270 8.67 11.51 -0.52
N LEU A 271 10.00 11.60 -0.40
CA LEU A 271 10.79 10.80 0.53
C LEU A 271 11.71 11.72 1.33
N PRO A 272 11.84 11.54 2.66
CA PRO A 272 12.77 12.34 3.47
C PRO A 272 14.22 11.98 3.14
N LEU A 273 15.10 12.97 3.03
CA LEU A 273 16.54 12.81 2.78
C LEU A 273 17.31 12.42 4.04
N THR A 274 16.76 12.70 5.21
CA THR A 274 17.35 12.29 6.49
C THR A 274 16.78 10.96 6.93
N LYS A 275 17.60 10.09 7.52
CA LYS A 275 17.10 8.91 8.24
C LYS A 275 16.24 9.44 9.39
N GLY A 276 14.92 9.38 9.26
CA GLY A 276 14.04 9.53 10.42
C GLY A 276 14.46 8.50 11.47
N GLU A 277 14.65 8.92 12.71
CA GLU A 277 14.78 8.01 13.85
C GLU A 277 13.53 7.13 13.82
N SER A 278 13.74 5.84 13.60
CA SER A 278 12.67 4.84 13.71
C SER A 278 12.28 4.82 15.18
N GLU A 279 11.26 5.57 15.57
CA GLU A 279 10.58 5.32 16.84
C GLU A 279 10.03 3.89 16.78
N ILE A 280 10.74 3.01 17.48
CA ILE A 280 10.23 1.68 17.83
C ILE A 280 9.14 1.95 18.89
N VAL A 281 7.88 1.85 18.47
CA VAL A 281 6.74 1.76 19.37
C VAL A 281 6.26 0.31 19.43
#